data_e76e47ffea045d9b41c4021fbed8692d
#
_entry.id   e76e47ffea045d9b41c4021fbed8692d
#
_cell.length_a   1.000
_cell.length_b   1.000
_cell.length_c   1.000
_cell.angle_alpha   90.00
_cell.angle_beta   90.00
_cell.angle_gamma   90.00
#
_symmetry.space_group_name_H-M   'P 1'
#
loop_
_entity.id
_entity.type
_entity.pdbx_description
1 polymer ?
#
loop_
_entity_poly.entity_id
_entity_poly.type
_entity_poly.pdbx_seq_one_letter_code
_entity_poly.pdbx_strand_id
1 'polypeptide(L)'
;MLFSAAFAFVIGIFAQHFSFTDGVASLVNGFDVTMTQAKFAQFDLKQIPPEVVKLLNRGGMVSMMNTLLIVFCAFGFAGIASKAGMLETILKAITDRVALKRGPLIFSTVLSCIMIGFTTGASYLCLIIPAEMFGEAYRKAGLHPVNLSRTIEDAGTVLVPIVPWSMAGIYMASQLGVSVVEYAPYAFLCYGCFLLAIVYGFTGIAIRPLVDSDLVTSESKLTIEIAEDRVDTAGTKLQSV
;
A
#
# COMPACT_ATOMS: atom_id res chain seq x y z
N MET A 1 -6.57 -1.61 14.70
CA MET A 1 -7.58 -0.57 14.35
C MET A 1 -8.95 -0.87 14.95
N LEU A 2 -9.59 -2.01 14.68
CA LEU A 2 -10.94 -2.31 15.24
C LEU A 2 -10.97 -2.29 16.77
N PHE A 3 -9.96 -2.87 17.45
CA PHE A 3 -9.86 -2.84 18.90
C PHE A 3 -9.69 -1.42 19.47
N SER A 4 -8.88 -0.57 18.82
CA SER A 4 -8.71 0.82 19.26
C SER A 4 -9.98 1.65 19.03
N ALA A 5 -10.71 1.43 17.96
CA ALA A 5 -12.00 2.08 17.72
C ALA A 5 -13.05 1.63 18.73
N ALA A 6 -13.14 0.31 19.02
CA ALA A 6 -14.03 -0.21 20.05
C ALA A 6 -13.68 0.33 21.45
N PHE A 7 -12.39 0.41 21.79
CA PHE A 7 -11.92 0.94 23.07
C PHE A 7 -12.22 2.44 23.19
N ALA A 8 -11.99 3.23 22.14
CA ALA A 8 -12.34 4.64 22.11
C ALA A 8 -13.87 4.85 22.26
N PHE A 9 -14.68 4.00 21.64
CA PHE A 9 -16.13 4.02 21.76
C PHE A 9 -16.59 3.74 23.22
N VAL A 10 -15.99 2.73 23.85
CA VAL A 10 -16.26 2.41 25.26
C VAL A 10 -15.87 3.56 26.17
N ILE A 11 -14.69 4.16 26.01
CA ILE A 11 -14.27 5.33 26.80
C ILE A 11 -15.21 6.51 26.56
N GLY A 12 -15.64 6.76 25.32
CA GLY A 12 -16.61 7.82 25.01
C GLY A 12 -17.92 7.68 25.78
N ILE A 13 -18.44 6.46 25.89
CA ILE A 13 -19.65 6.21 26.67
C ILE A 13 -19.43 6.36 28.18
N PHE A 14 -18.38 5.72 28.72
CA PHE A 14 -18.18 5.66 30.17
C PHE A 14 -17.54 6.92 30.78
N ALA A 15 -16.54 7.50 30.11
CA ALA A 15 -15.80 8.65 30.63
C ALA A 15 -16.37 10.00 30.18
N GLN A 16 -16.96 10.08 29.01
CA GLN A 16 -17.48 11.33 28.43
C GLN A 16 -19.02 11.41 28.47
N HIS A 17 -19.68 10.38 28.99
CA HIS A 17 -21.15 10.29 29.07
C HIS A 17 -21.85 10.49 27.72
N PHE A 18 -21.23 10.08 26.62
CA PHE A 18 -21.89 10.06 25.32
C PHE A 18 -23.00 9.01 25.29
N SER A 19 -24.15 9.36 24.68
CA SER A 19 -25.17 8.36 24.42
C SER A 19 -24.68 7.35 23.38
N PHE A 20 -25.17 6.11 23.45
CA PHE A 20 -24.87 5.11 22.43
C PHE A 20 -25.18 5.61 21.00
N THR A 21 -26.31 6.32 20.85
CA THR A 21 -26.73 6.94 19.58
C THR A 21 -25.73 8.00 19.08
N ASP A 22 -25.17 8.83 19.97
CA ASP A 22 -24.20 9.84 19.62
C ASP A 22 -22.87 9.19 19.20
N GLY A 23 -22.47 8.12 19.88
CA GLY A 23 -21.29 7.34 19.52
C GLY A 23 -21.41 6.69 18.15
N VAL A 24 -22.54 6.08 17.83
CA VAL A 24 -22.81 5.51 16.51
C VAL A 24 -22.90 6.60 15.44
N ALA A 25 -23.59 7.71 15.73
CA ALA A 25 -23.66 8.84 14.82
C ALA A 25 -22.26 9.44 14.51
N SER A 26 -21.41 9.53 15.50
CA SER A 26 -20.02 9.99 15.34
C SER A 26 -19.20 9.03 14.48
N LEU A 27 -19.37 7.72 14.58
CA LEU A 27 -18.72 6.74 13.72
C LEU A 27 -19.20 6.84 12.27
N VAL A 28 -20.50 7.00 12.07
CA VAL A 28 -21.12 7.00 10.74
C VAL A 28 -20.92 8.34 10.03
N ASN A 29 -21.29 9.44 10.69
CA ASN A 29 -21.25 10.79 10.08
C ASN A 29 -19.97 11.55 10.38
N GLY A 30 -19.17 11.10 11.34
CA GLY A 30 -18.01 11.79 11.86
C GLY A 30 -18.32 12.56 13.13
N PHE A 31 -17.27 12.87 13.89
CA PHE A 31 -17.36 13.75 15.05
C PHE A 31 -17.54 15.19 14.56
N ASP A 32 -18.49 15.90 15.13
CA ASP A 32 -18.71 17.33 14.94
C ASP A 32 -18.56 18.05 16.28
N VAL A 33 -17.82 19.16 16.28
CA VAL A 33 -17.58 19.95 17.50
C VAL A 33 -18.88 20.48 18.10
N THR A 34 -19.94 20.63 17.30
CA THR A 34 -21.26 21.02 17.79
C THR A 34 -21.90 19.98 18.72
N MET A 35 -21.55 18.69 18.58
CA MET A 35 -21.99 17.63 19.50
C MET A 35 -21.45 17.85 20.92
N THR A 36 -20.26 18.44 21.04
CA THR A 36 -19.66 18.79 22.34
C THR A 36 -20.38 19.95 23.00
N GLN A 37 -20.81 20.96 22.23
CA GLN A 37 -21.54 22.11 22.73
C GLN A 37 -22.91 21.73 23.32
N ALA A 38 -23.58 20.75 22.74
CA ALA A 38 -24.86 20.27 23.25
C ALA A 38 -24.76 19.65 24.66
N LYS A 39 -23.56 19.16 25.05
CA LYS A 39 -23.33 18.49 26.34
C LYS A 39 -22.58 19.35 27.35
N PHE A 40 -21.70 20.23 26.87
CA PHE A 40 -20.89 21.11 27.71
C PHE A 40 -21.29 22.57 27.42
N ALA A 41 -22.34 23.05 28.09
CA ALA A 41 -22.90 24.41 27.88
C ALA A 41 -21.89 25.55 28.11
N GLN A 42 -20.75 25.30 28.78
CA GLN A 42 -19.69 26.27 29.03
C GLN A 42 -18.63 26.30 27.91
N PHE A 43 -18.75 25.46 26.90
CA PHE A 43 -17.75 25.37 25.84
C PHE A 43 -18.09 26.35 24.70
N ASP A 44 -17.34 27.45 24.63
CA ASP A 44 -17.55 28.50 23.63
C ASP A 44 -16.77 28.15 22.33
N LEU A 45 -17.47 27.70 21.30
CA LEU A 45 -16.91 27.37 19.98
C LEU A 45 -16.19 28.54 19.32
N LYS A 46 -16.50 29.79 19.71
CA LYS A 46 -15.85 30.99 19.13
C LYS A 46 -14.39 31.14 19.57
N GLN A 47 -13.98 30.47 20.63
CA GLN A 47 -12.59 30.48 21.11
C GLN A 47 -11.70 29.44 20.44
N ILE A 48 -12.27 28.52 19.68
CA ILE A 48 -11.49 27.48 18.98
C ILE A 48 -11.00 28.03 17.64
N PRO A 49 -9.68 27.96 17.35
CA PRO A 49 -9.16 28.31 16.04
C PRO A 49 -9.85 27.51 14.93
N PRO A 50 -10.19 28.13 13.79
CA PRO A 50 -10.90 27.47 12.69
C PRO A 50 -10.15 26.26 12.13
N GLU A 51 -8.83 26.24 12.26
CA GLU A 51 -7.97 25.12 11.88
C GLU A 51 -8.22 23.88 12.74
N VAL A 52 -8.42 24.08 14.05
CA VAL A 52 -8.72 23.00 14.99
C VAL A 52 -10.14 22.45 14.73
N VAL A 53 -11.10 23.32 14.44
CA VAL A 53 -12.46 22.90 14.06
C VAL A 53 -12.41 22.05 12.78
N LYS A 54 -11.65 22.49 11.77
CA LYS A 54 -11.46 21.76 10.51
C LYS A 54 -10.75 20.41 10.72
N LEU A 55 -9.87 20.33 11.71
CA LEU A 55 -9.17 19.09 12.06
C LEU A 55 -10.10 18.08 12.77
N LEU A 56 -10.98 18.57 13.64
CA LEU A 56 -11.90 17.74 14.43
C LEU A 56 -13.13 17.31 13.61
N ASN A 57 -13.68 18.19 12.78
CA ASN A 57 -14.85 17.93 11.95
C ASN A 57 -14.45 17.14 10.67
N ARG A 58 -13.72 16.05 10.85
CA ARG A 58 -13.42 15.10 9.78
C ARG A 58 -14.57 14.13 9.67
N GLY A 59 -15.20 14.05 8.50
CA GLY A 59 -16.34 13.18 8.26
C GLY A 59 -16.07 11.72 8.64
N GLY A 60 -17.14 10.99 9.01
CA GLY A 60 -17.08 9.57 9.35
C GLY A 60 -17.11 8.65 8.13
N MET A 61 -17.63 7.42 8.33
CA MET A 61 -17.71 6.41 7.26
C MET A 61 -18.43 6.90 6.00
N VAL A 62 -19.47 7.73 6.17
CA VAL A 62 -20.25 8.26 5.04
C VAL A 62 -19.41 9.16 4.14
N SER A 63 -18.50 9.95 4.70
CA SER A 63 -17.62 10.82 3.92
C SER A 63 -16.66 10.04 3.01
N MET A 64 -16.37 8.77 3.37
CA MET A 64 -15.49 7.88 2.62
C MET A 64 -16.24 7.01 1.59
N MET A 65 -17.57 7.07 1.53
CA MET A 65 -18.35 6.23 0.61
C MET A 65 -18.03 6.50 -0.85
N ASN A 66 -17.85 7.76 -1.25
CA ASN A 66 -17.45 8.10 -2.61
C ASN A 66 -16.06 7.53 -2.94
N THR A 67 -15.12 7.60 -2.00
CA THR A 67 -13.78 7.02 -2.14
C THR A 67 -13.87 5.49 -2.31
N LEU A 68 -14.69 4.82 -1.50
CA LEU A 68 -14.92 3.38 -1.62
C LEU A 68 -15.50 3.01 -2.99
N LEU A 69 -16.47 3.76 -3.50
CA LEU A 69 -17.09 3.50 -4.80
C LEU A 69 -16.04 3.59 -5.93
N ILE A 70 -15.21 4.63 -5.92
CA ILE A 70 -14.14 4.80 -6.93
C ILE A 70 -13.13 3.64 -6.81
N VAL A 71 -12.76 3.26 -5.60
CA VAL A 71 -11.86 2.13 -5.34
C VAL A 71 -12.43 0.82 -5.85
N PHE A 72 -13.72 0.54 -5.65
CA PHE A 72 -14.39 -0.63 -6.21
C PHE A 72 -14.34 -0.67 -7.73
N CYS A 73 -14.63 0.45 -8.38
CA CYS A 73 -14.54 0.58 -9.83
C CYS A 73 -13.10 0.36 -10.33
N ALA A 74 -12.11 0.95 -9.65
CA ALA A 74 -10.70 0.81 -9.98
C ALA A 74 -10.22 -0.65 -9.85
N PHE A 75 -10.60 -1.35 -8.77
CA PHE A 75 -10.28 -2.78 -8.61
C PHE A 75 -10.98 -3.67 -9.63
N GLY A 76 -12.23 -3.37 -9.97
CA GLY A 76 -12.93 -4.06 -11.05
C GLY A 76 -12.18 -3.94 -12.38
N PHE A 77 -11.77 -2.73 -12.75
CA PHE A 77 -10.97 -2.48 -13.93
C PHE A 77 -9.60 -3.20 -13.88
N ALA A 78 -8.88 -3.08 -12.77
CA ALA A 78 -7.58 -3.75 -12.58
C ALA A 78 -7.70 -5.28 -12.69
N GLY A 79 -8.77 -5.88 -12.13
CA GLY A 79 -9.05 -7.30 -12.22
C GLY A 79 -9.31 -7.77 -13.65
N ILE A 80 -10.07 -7.00 -14.43
CA ILE A 80 -10.34 -7.28 -15.85
C ILE A 80 -9.04 -7.16 -16.67
N ALA A 81 -8.27 -6.10 -16.49
CA ALA A 81 -7.01 -5.87 -17.19
C ALA A 81 -5.98 -6.97 -16.89
N SER A 82 -5.91 -7.44 -15.64
CA SER A 82 -5.05 -8.55 -15.23
C SER A 82 -5.47 -9.85 -15.88
N LYS A 83 -6.75 -10.22 -15.81
CA LYS A 83 -7.27 -11.45 -16.45
C LYS A 83 -7.21 -11.45 -17.99
N ALA A 84 -7.26 -10.28 -18.60
CA ALA A 84 -7.09 -10.12 -20.04
C ALA A 84 -5.63 -10.35 -20.51
N GLY A 85 -4.68 -10.58 -19.60
CA GLY A 85 -3.27 -10.79 -19.94
C GLY A 85 -2.55 -9.53 -20.43
N MET A 86 -3.18 -8.35 -20.31
CA MET A 86 -2.59 -7.09 -20.77
C MET A 86 -1.30 -6.77 -20.00
N LEU A 87 -1.32 -6.99 -18.68
CA LEU A 87 -0.15 -6.79 -17.82
C LEU A 87 1.00 -7.74 -18.19
N GLU A 88 0.71 -9.02 -18.38
CA GLU A 88 1.73 -10.01 -18.76
C GLU A 88 2.37 -9.69 -20.11
N THR A 89 1.60 -9.23 -21.08
CA THR A 89 2.10 -8.88 -22.42
C THR A 89 3.07 -7.70 -22.34
N ILE A 90 2.71 -6.63 -21.61
CA ILE A 90 3.56 -5.45 -21.42
C ILE A 90 4.85 -5.85 -20.69
N LEU A 91 4.74 -6.66 -19.65
CA LEU A 91 5.86 -7.05 -18.80
C LEU A 91 6.81 -8.01 -19.53
N LYS A 92 6.32 -8.96 -20.30
CA LYS A 92 7.15 -9.81 -21.16
C LYS A 92 7.96 -8.97 -22.16
N ALA A 93 7.36 -7.99 -22.80
CA ALA A 93 8.06 -7.10 -23.73
C ALA A 93 9.20 -6.32 -23.07
N ILE A 94 9.09 -6.02 -21.78
CA ILE A 94 10.15 -5.37 -20.99
C ILE A 94 11.20 -6.40 -20.59
N THR A 95 10.81 -7.56 -20.06
CA THR A 95 11.70 -8.58 -19.51
C THR A 95 12.57 -9.25 -20.59
N ASP A 96 12.02 -9.53 -21.78
CA ASP A 96 12.75 -10.17 -22.88
C ASP A 96 13.91 -9.32 -23.44
N ARG A 97 13.89 -8.02 -23.19
CA ARG A 97 14.90 -7.08 -23.65
C ARG A 97 15.97 -6.75 -22.59
N VAL A 98 15.80 -7.28 -21.37
CA VAL A 98 16.68 -6.92 -20.25
C VAL A 98 17.95 -7.74 -20.25
N ALA A 99 19.09 -7.07 -20.44
CA ALA A 99 20.39 -7.67 -20.16
C ALA A 99 20.51 -7.99 -18.66
N LEU A 100 21.08 -9.15 -18.31
CA LEU A 100 21.34 -9.59 -16.92
C LEU A 100 22.42 -8.71 -16.19
N LYS A 101 22.57 -7.47 -16.62
CA LYS A 101 23.43 -6.47 -15.96
C LYS A 101 22.63 -5.73 -14.89
N ARG A 102 23.26 -5.40 -13.76
CA ARG A 102 22.62 -4.77 -12.59
C ARG A 102 21.77 -3.54 -12.94
N GLY A 103 22.36 -2.55 -13.63
CA GLY A 103 21.69 -1.29 -13.96
C GLY A 103 20.42 -1.47 -14.80
N PRO A 104 20.51 -2.10 -15.98
CA PRO A 104 19.33 -2.37 -16.81
C PRO A 104 18.26 -3.19 -16.12
N LEU A 105 18.64 -4.18 -15.29
CA LEU A 105 17.70 -5.02 -14.55
C LEU A 105 16.91 -4.21 -13.52
N ILE A 106 17.58 -3.40 -12.72
CA ILE A 106 16.93 -2.52 -11.73
C ILE A 106 16.06 -1.47 -12.44
N PHE A 107 16.56 -0.87 -13.51
CA PHE A 107 15.79 0.08 -14.31
C PHE A 107 14.48 -0.55 -14.87
N SER A 108 14.56 -1.78 -15.40
CA SER A 108 13.39 -2.49 -15.91
C SER A 108 12.39 -2.84 -14.81
N THR A 109 12.87 -3.20 -13.62
CA THR A 109 12.02 -3.44 -12.45
C THR A 109 11.27 -2.16 -12.04
N VAL A 110 11.99 -1.03 -11.95
CA VAL A 110 11.38 0.27 -11.66
C VAL A 110 10.35 0.64 -12.72
N LEU A 111 10.68 0.52 -13.99
CA LEU A 111 9.76 0.81 -15.09
C LEU A 111 8.50 -0.08 -15.03
N SER A 112 8.66 -1.36 -14.73
CA SER A 112 7.54 -2.29 -14.57
C SER A 112 6.63 -1.91 -13.41
N CYS A 113 7.20 -1.53 -12.25
CA CYS A 113 6.42 -1.05 -11.10
C CYS A 113 5.63 0.22 -11.45
N ILE A 114 6.25 1.17 -12.14
CA ILE A 114 5.60 2.41 -12.59
C ILE A 114 4.44 2.08 -13.53
N MET A 115 4.66 1.23 -14.54
CA MET A 115 3.63 0.84 -15.50
C MET A 115 2.45 0.12 -14.83
N ILE A 116 2.72 -0.80 -13.90
CA ILE A 116 1.67 -1.49 -13.14
C ILE A 116 0.92 -0.49 -12.26
N GLY A 117 1.63 0.38 -11.54
CA GLY A 117 1.05 1.39 -10.67
C GLY A 117 0.10 2.32 -11.42
N PHE A 118 0.53 2.84 -12.56
CA PHE A 118 -0.32 3.70 -13.41
C PHE A 118 -1.47 2.93 -14.06
N THR A 119 -1.31 1.67 -14.42
CA THR A 119 -2.39 0.88 -15.06
C THR A 119 -3.44 0.45 -14.05
N THR A 120 -3.01 -0.03 -12.88
CA THR A 120 -3.92 -0.66 -11.89
C THR A 120 -4.31 0.25 -10.73
N GLY A 121 -3.47 1.23 -10.37
CA GLY A 121 -3.64 2.04 -9.18
C GLY A 121 -3.53 1.26 -7.86
N ALA A 122 -3.08 0.00 -7.91
CA ALA A 122 -3.08 -0.92 -6.79
C ALA A 122 -1.65 -1.22 -6.32
N SER A 123 -1.29 -0.75 -5.13
CA SER A 123 0.06 -0.94 -4.55
C SER A 123 0.46 -2.40 -4.44
N TYR A 124 -0.46 -3.30 -4.04
CA TYR A 124 -0.15 -4.71 -3.87
C TYR A 124 0.25 -5.42 -5.18
N LEU A 125 -0.35 -5.03 -6.32
CA LEU A 125 0.04 -5.57 -7.63
C LEU A 125 1.43 -5.09 -8.05
N CYS A 126 1.80 -3.86 -7.69
CA CYS A 126 3.16 -3.34 -7.89
C CYS A 126 4.23 -4.11 -7.10
N LEU A 127 3.85 -4.78 -6.01
CA LEU A 127 4.75 -5.61 -5.21
C LEU A 127 4.82 -7.04 -5.73
N ILE A 128 3.69 -7.70 -5.94
CA ILE A 128 3.61 -9.12 -6.24
C ILE A 128 4.13 -9.41 -7.65
N ILE A 129 3.60 -8.73 -8.67
CA ILE A 129 3.91 -9.07 -10.06
C ILE A 129 5.40 -8.89 -10.40
N PRO A 130 6.06 -7.76 -10.06
CA PRO A 130 7.49 -7.63 -10.32
C PRO A 130 8.34 -8.58 -9.48
N ALA A 131 7.91 -8.91 -8.24
CA ALA A 131 8.63 -9.87 -7.39
C ALA A 131 8.70 -11.26 -8.06
N GLU A 132 7.57 -11.74 -8.57
CA GLU A 132 7.50 -13.03 -9.28
C GLU A 132 8.30 -13.02 -10.58
N MET A 133 8.19 -11.95 -11.36
CA MET A 133 8.84 -11.88 -12.68
C MET A 133 10.35 -11.70 -12.62
N PHE A 134 10.84 -10.82 -11.73
CA PHE A 134 12.25 -10.47 -11.67
C PHE A 134 13.05 -11.28 -10.64
N GLY A 135 12.39 -12.05 -9.77
CA GLY A 135 13.05 -12.81 -8.71
C GLY A 135 14.17 -13.73 -9.21
N GLU A 136 13.89 -14.49 -10.25
CA GLU A 136 14.88 -15.39 -10.87
C GLU A 136 16.00 -14.62 -11.61
N ALA A 137 15.64 -13.52 -12.29
CA ALA A 137 16.61 -12.68 -12.99
C ALA A 137 17.60 -12.03 -12.04
N TYR A 138 17.18 -11.57 -10.86
CA TYR A 138 18.06 -11.03 -9.82
C TYR A 138 19.00 -12.12 -9.28
N ARG A 139 18.53 -13.34 -9.05
CA ARG A 139 19.38 -14.46 -8.63
C ARG A 139 20.43 -14.79 -9.70
N LYS A 140 20.04 -14.89 -10.97
CA LYS A 140 20.96 -15.13 -12.08
C LYS A 140 21.98 -14.01 -12.26
N ALA A 141 21.62 -12.78 -11.93
CA ALA A 141 22.54 -11.63 -11.93
C ALA A 141 23.45 -11.56 -10.70
N GLY A 142 23.38 -12.53 -9.76
CA GLY A 142 24.16 -12.55 -8.53
C GLY A 142 23.75 -11.47 -7.53
N LEU A 143 22.49 -11.04 -7.56
CA LEU A 143 21.94 -10.01 -6.67
C LEU A 143 21.09 -10.64 -5.58
N HIS A 144 21.32 -10.21 -4.33
CA HIS A 144 20.50 -10.68 -3.21
C HIS A 144 19.04 -10.22 -3.37
N PRO A 145 18.01 -11.05 -3.00
CA PRO A 145 16.59 -10.72 -3.11
C PRO A 145 16.18 -9.41 -2.41
N VAL A 146 16.89 -9.00 -1.37
CA VAL A 146 16.68 -7.72 -0.67
C VAL A 146 16.78 -6.51 -1.62
N ASN A 147 17.63 -6.58 -2.67
CA ASN A 147 17.71 -5.50 -3.65
C ASN A 147 16.44 -5.40 -4.49
N LEU A 148 15.83 -6.54 -4.84
CA LEU A 148 14.56 -6.58 -5.55
C LEU A 148 13.45 -6.00 -4.68
N SER A 149 13.33 -6.47 -3.43
CA SER A 149 12.32 -5.99 -2.47
C SER A 149 12.40 -4.48 -2.30
N ARG A 150 13.60 -3.92 -2.07
CA ARG A 150 13.79 -2.47 -1.96
C ARG A 150 13.40 -1.74 -3.23
N THR A 151 13.82 -2.22 -4.40
CA THR A 151 13.51 -1.57 -5.69
C THR A 151 12.00 -1.54 -5.96
N ILE A 152 11.31 -2.62 -5.62
CA ILE A 152 9.85 -2.71 -5.77
C ILE A 152 9.15 -1.75 -4.81
N GLU A 153 9.61 -1.64 -3.57
CA GLU A 153 9.05 -0.73 -2.57
C GLU A 153 9.24 0.73 -3.00
N ASP A 154 10.47 1.10 -3.39
CA ASP A 154 10.82 2.46 -3.80
C ASP A 154 10.05 2.92 -5.06
N ALA A 155 9.78 2.01 -6.00
CA ALA A 155 9.13 2.34 -7.26
C ALA A 155 7.62 2.00 -7.28
N GLY A 156 7.18 1.02 -6.52
CA GLY A 156 5.80 0.56 -6.50
C GLY A 156 4.95 1.27 -5.45
N THR A 157 5.31 1.14 -4.17
CA THR A 157 4.49 1.62 -3.07
C THR A 157 4.53 3.12 -2.93
N VAL A 158 5.73 3.72 -2.98
CA VAL A 158 5.93 5.16 -2.76
C VAL A 158 5.37 5.99 -3.92
N LEU A 159 5.33 5.43 -5.15
CA LEU A 159 4.79 6.12 -6.32
C LEU A 159 3.25 6.17 -6.34
N VAL A 160 2.57 5.16 -5.81
CA VAL A 160 1.10 5.02 -5.96
C VAL A 160 0.30 6.23 -5.48
N PRO A 161 0.67 6.96 -4.42
CA PRO A 161 -0.06 8.16 -3.99
C PRO A 161 -0.18 9.27 -5.06
N ILE A 162 0.69 9.31 -6.06
CA ILE A 162 0.60 10.31 -7.15
C ILE A 162 -0.24 9.83 -8.35
N VAL A 163 -0.80 8.62 -8.28
CA VAL A 163 -1.70 8.10 -9.32
C VAL A 163 -3.13 8.52 -8.99
N PRO A 164 -3.80 9.31 -9.85
CA PRO A 164 -5.10 9.93 -9.53
C PRO A 164 -6.24 8.96 -9.21
N TRP A 165 -6.22 7.77 -9.80
CA TRP A 165 -7.24 6.72 -9.59
C TRP A 165 -6.83 5.66 -8.57
N SER A 166 -5.68 5.81 -7.93
CA SER A 166 -5.26 4.91 -6.87
C SER A 166 -5.99 5.19 -5.56
N MET A 167 -6.17 4.15 -4.74
CA MET A 167 -6.74 4.32 -3.40
C MET A 167 -5.94 5.33 -2.57
N ALA A 168 -4.61 5.24 -2.61
CA ALA A 168 -3.74 6.14 -1.86
C ALA A 168 -3.84 7.58 -2.37
N GLY A 169 -3.88 7.80 -3.70
CA GLY A 169 -4.03 9.13 -4.30
C GLY A 169 -5.37 9.77 -3.94
N ILE A 170 -6.47 9.03 -4.07
CA ILE A 170 -7.82 9.52 -3.72
C ILE A 170 -7.90 9.85 -2.22
N TYR A 171 -7.34 8.98 -1.37
CA TYR A 171 -7.31 9.23 0.07
C TYR A 171 -6.52 10.50 0.41
N MET A 172 -5.32 10.66 -0.15
CA MET A 172 -4.50 11.87 0.05
C MET A 172 -5.21 13.12 -0.44
N ALA A 173 -5.82 13.08 -1.62
CA ALA A 173 -6.60 14.20 -2.16
C ALA A 173 -7.76 14.58 -1.22
N SER A 174 -8.47 13.60 -0.68
CA SER A 174 -9.57 13.85 0.26
C SER A 174 -9.11 14.47 1.58
N GLN A 175 -7.91 14.10 2.06
CA GLN A 175 -7.36 14.63 3.30
C GLN A 175 -6.76 16.04 3.13
N LEU A 176 -6.09 16.27 2.00
CA LEU A 176 -5.49 17.57 1.71
C LEU A 176 -6.51 18.60 1.21
N GLY A 177 -7.65 18.15 0.69
CA GLY A 177 -8.67 19.01 0.09
C GLY A 177 -8.25 19.60 -1.27
N VAL A 178 -7.27 18.97 -1.94
CA VAL A 178 -6.76 19.36 -3.27
C VAL A 178 -6.69 18.13 -4.17
N SER A 179 -6.76 18.33 -5.49
CA SER A 179 -6.68 17.22 -6.43
C SER A 179 -5.28 16.59 -6.48
N VAL A 180 -5.21 15.30 -6.89
CA VAL A 180 -3.91 14.60 -7.03
C VAL A 180 -2.98 15.34 -7.97
N VAL A 181 -3.50 15.90 -9.06
CA VAL A 181 -2.72 16.63 -10.07
C VAL A 181 -2.08 17.89 -9.47
N GLU A 182 -2.75 18.53 -8.51
CA GLU A 182 -2.24 19.75 -7.86
C GLU A 182 -1.11 19.46 -6.87
N TYR A 183 -1.19 18.39 -6.07
CA TYR A 183 -0.13 18.09 -5.12
C TYR A 183 1.00 17.22 -5.71
N ALA A 184 0.75 16.47 -6.78
CA ALA A 184 1.75 15.59 -7.38
C ALA A 184 3.09 16.29 -7.68
N PRO A 185 3.16 17.50 -8.25
CA PRO A 185 4.42 18.19 -8.50
C PRO A 185 5.26 18.43 -7.24
N TYR A 186 4.63 18.51 -6.07
CA TYR A 186 5.28 18.75 -4.78
C TYR A 186 5.62 17.46 -4.02
N ALA A 187 5.25 16.31 -4.57
CA ALA A 187 5.51 15.00 -3.96
C ALA A 187 6.94 14.51 -4.24
N PHE A 188 7.96 15.30 -3.87
CA PHE A 188 9.38 15.04 -4.16
C PHE A 188 9.85 13.68 -3.65
N LEU A 189 9.31 13.19 -2.54
CA LEU A 189 9.64 11.88 -2.00
C LEU A 189 9.26 10.76 -2.98
N CYS A 190 8.08 10.85 -3.59
CA CYS A 190 7.61 9.86 -4.54
C CYS A 190 8.52 9.75 -5.77
N TYR A 191 9.02 10.88 -6.26
CA TYR A 191 9.96 10.90 -7.39
C TYR A 191 11.38 10.53 -6.96
N GLY A 192 11.81 11.02 -5.80
CA GLY A 192 13.16 10.81 -5.28
C GLY A 192 13.49 9.34 -5.04
N CYS A 193 12.55 8.57 -4.49
CA CYS A 193 12.79 7.16 -4.16
C CYS A 193 13.12 6.31 -5.38
N PHE A 194 12.31 6.34 -6.44
CA PHE A 194 12.60 5.53 -7.62
C PHE A 194 13.79 6.05 -8.42
N LEU A 195 14.06 7.37 -8.43
CA LEU A 195 15.27 7.93 -9.04
C LEU A 195 16.53 7.44 -8.31
N LEU A 196 16.52 7.44 -6.98
CA LEU A 196 17.61 6.90 -6.16
C LEU A 196 17.79 5.40 -6.39
N ALA A 197 16.72 4.62 -6.52
CA ALA A 197 16.79 3.20 -6.85
C ALA A 197 17.52 2.97 -8.20
N ILE A 198 17.22 3.79 -9.21
CA ILE A 198 17.91 3.75 -10.51
C ILE A 198 19.39 4.11 -10.36
N VAL A 199 19.72 5.19 -9.65
CA VAL A 199 21.11 5.62 -9.41
C VAL A 199 21.89 4.51 -8.71
N TYR A 200 21.34 3.88 -7.67
CA TYR A 200 21.97 2.74 -6.99
C TYR A 200 22.18 1.55 -7.93
N GLY A 201 21.24 1.29 -8.84
CA GLY A 201 21.35 0.26 -9.84
C GLY A 201 22.56 0.44 -10.75
N PHE A 202 22.80 1.67 -11.23
CA PHE A 202 23.91 1.96 -12.14
C PHE A 202 25.24 2.14 -11.41
N THR A 203 25.27 2.78 -10.25
CA THR A 203 26.50 3.01 -9.46
C THR A 203 26.98 1.76 -8.71
N GLY A 204 26.04 0.84 -8.39
CA GLY A 204 26.36 -0.33 -7.56
C GLY A 204 26.48 -0.01 -6.07
N ILE A 205 26.25 1.24 -5.65
CA ILE A 205 26.27 1.64 -4.24
C ILE A 205 25.09 1.01 -3.51
N ALA A 206 25.34 0.49 -2.30
CA ALA A 206 24.33 -0.12 -1.45
C ALA A 206 23.59 -1.34 -2.07
N ILE A 207 24.19 -1.99 -3.09
CA ILE A 207 23.68 -3.23 -3.66
C ILE A 207 24.35 -4.41 -2.95
N ARG A 208 23.55 -5.28 -2.37
CA ARG A 208 24.03 -6.49 -1.69
C ARG A 208 24.24 -7.61 -2.72
N PRO A 209 25.45 -8.16 -2.87
CA PRO A 209 25.68 -9.33 -3.70
C PRO A 209 25.02 -10.58 -3.06
N LEU A 210 24.68 -11.56 -3.88
CA LEU A 210 24.25 -12.86 -3.42
C LEU A 210 25.45 -13.65 -2.92
N VAL A 211 25.38 -14.16 -1.70
CA VAL A 211 26.43 -15.01 -1.09
C VAL A 211 25.91 -16.44 -0.99
N ASP A 212 26.79 -17.43 -1.19
CA ASP A 212 26.39 -18.86 -1.18
C ASP A 212 25.72 -19.29 0.14
N SER A 213 26.08 -18.67 1.27
CA SER A 213 25.41 -18.88 2.56
C SER A 213 23.91 -18.52 2.55
N ASP A 214 23.54 -17.53 1.74
CA ASP A 214 22.14 -17.09 1.63
C ASP A 214 21.29 -18.11 0.83
N LEU A 215 21.91 -18.83 -0.12
CA LEU A 215 21.28 -19.90 -0.89
C LEU A 215 20.98 -21.12 0.00
N VAL A 216 21.94 -21.54 0.80
CA VAL A 216 21.77 -22.67 1.75
C VAL A 216 20.67 -22.39 2.77
N THR A 217 20.61 -21.16 3.28
CA THR A 217 19.58 -20.75 4.24
C THR A 217 18.18 -20.71 3.61
N SER A 218 18.07 -20.31 2.35
CA SER A 218 16.77 -20.27 1.66
C SER A 218 16.26 -21.67 1.29
N GLU A 219 17.16 -22.59 0.89
CA GLU A 219 16.81 -23.97 0.61
C GLU A 219 16.40 -24.73 1.88
N SER A 220 17.11 -24.50 3.00
CA SER A 220 16.76 -25.12 4.27
C SER A 220 15.39 -24.65 4.79
N LYS A 221 15.07 -23.36 4.67
CA LYS A 221 13.74 -22.82 5.03
C LYS A 221 12.63 -23.40 4.15
N LEU A 222 12.84 -23.47 2.85
CA LEU A 222 11.87 -24.05 1.90
C LEU A 222 11.63 -25.54 2.21
N THR A 223 12.68 -26.27 2.56
CA THR A 223 12.58 -27.70 2.93
C THR A 223 11.79 -27.90 4.22
N ILE A 224 11.98 -27.01 5.21
CA ILE A 224 11.23 -27.03 6.47
C ILE A 224 9.75 -26.71 6.21
N GLU A 225 9.45 -25.68 5.44
CA GLU A 225 8.09 -25.26 5.13
C GLU A 225 7.30 -26.33 4.36
N ILE A 226 7.96 -26.99 3.38
CA ILE A 226 7.37 -28.13 2.66
C ILE A 226 7.14 -29.34 3.58
N ALA A 227 8.03 -29.54 4.57
CA ALA A 227 7.88 -30.63 5.54
C ALA A 227 6.71 -30.36 6.51
N GLU A 228 6.55 -29.12 6.97
CA GLU A 228 5.43 -28.70 7.82
C GLU A 228 4.09 -28.82 7.11
N ASP A 229 4.00 -28.36 5.84
CA ASP A 229 2.77 -28.44 5.04
C ASP A 229 2.36 -29.92 4.77
N ARG A 230 3.33 -30.81 4.61
CA ARG A 230 3.08 -32.27 4.50
C ARG A 230 2.57 -32.88 5.78
N VAL A 231 3.06 -32.43 6.94
CA VAL A 231 2.59 -32.91 8.25
C VAL A 231 1.18 -32.46 8.52
N ASP A 232 0.86 -31.21 8.23
CA ASP A 232 -0.50 -30.66 8.40
C ASP A 232 -1.51 -31.34 7.47
N THR A 233 -1.11 -31.59 6.21
CA THR A 233 -1.96 -32.31 5.25
C THR A 233 -2.18 -33.77 5.65
N ALA A 234 -1.20 -34.42 6.26
CA ALA A 234 -1.32 -35.79 6.78
C ALA A 234 -2.18 -35.83 8.05
N GLY A 235 -2.02 -34.85 8.95
CA GLY A 235 -2.83 -34.73 10.17
C GLY A 235 -4.32 -34.50 9.87
N THR A 236 -4.64 -33.69 8.86
CA THR A 236 -6.01 -33.43 8.44
C THR A 236 -6.69 -34.67 7.83
N LYS A 237 -5.93 -35.54 7.14
CA LYS A 237 -6.45 -36.79 6.60
C LYS A 237 -6.73 -37.86 7.67
N LEU A 238 -6.02 -37.82 8.80
CA LEU A 238 -6.24 -38.76 9.92
C LEU A 238 -7.45 -38.36 10.79
N GLN A 239 -7.89 -37.13 10.76
CA GLN A 239 -9.10 -36.64 11.47
C GLN A 239 -10.39 -36.83 10.68
N SER A 240 -10.32 -37.23 9.40
CA SER A 240 -11.47 -37.42 8.52
C SER A 240 -11.86 -38.90 8.31
N VAL A 241 -11.27 -39.81 9.03
CA VAL A 241 -11.61 -41.24 9.12
C VAL A 241 -12.16 -41.58 10.52
#